data_d30c53ad126d0817e71fa3dea8bd0bcf
#
_entry.id   d30c53ad126d0817e71fa3dea8bd0bcf
#
_cell.length_a   1.000
_cell.length_b   1.000
_cell.length_c   1.000
_cell.angle_alpha   90.00
_cell.angle_beta   90.00
_cell.angle_gamma   90.00
#
_symmetry.space_group_name_H-M   'P 1'
#
loop_
_entity.id
_entity.type
_entity.pdbx_description
1 polymer ?
#
loop_
_entity_poly.entity_id
_entity_poly.type
_entity_poly.pdbx_seq_one_letter_code
_entity_poly.pdbx_strand_id
1 'polypeptide(L)'
;MQTIINRGYLRENYRLFHSTDHRDMDFQTHSHDFHKVVLCLSGQVTYIMEGTTYYLRAWDVLLVPEHQIHQSIFSSAEVYERIVLWINDSFLRRFGEPALTELFSSAVQRHFGLFRPDLR
;
A
#
# COMPACT_ATOMS: atom_id res chain seq x y z
N MET A 1 1.72 -23.26 -6.41
CA MET A 1 0.91 -22.56 -5.40
C MET A 1 1.78 -21.51 -4.71
N GLN A 2 1.31 -20.29 -4.66
CA GLN A 2 2.05 -19.23 -3.97
C GLN A 2 1.87 -19.36 -2.45
N THR A 3 2.96 -19.18 -1.73
CA THR A 3 2.92 -19.11 -0.28
C THR A 3 2.53 -17.69 0.13
N ILE A 4 1.52 -17.58 0.98
CA ILE A 4 1.10 -16.30 1.54
C ILE A 4 1.87 -16.10 2.84
N ILE A 5 2.60 -14.98 2.93
CA ILE A 5 3.43 -14.66 4.08
C ILE A 5 2.76 -13.52 4.86
N ASN A 6 2.57 -13.75 6.15
CA ASN A 6 2.21 -12.65 7.05
C ASN A 6 3.49 -11.93 7.45
N ARG A 7 3.62 -10.65 7.06
CA ARG A 7 4.79 -9.83 7.38
C ARG A 7 4.77 -9.29 8.80
N GLY A 8 3.77 -9.69 9.61
CA GLY A 8 3.77 -9.49 11.04
C GLY A 8 3.05 -8.25 11.50
N TYR A 9 3.48 -7.77 12.65
CA TYR A 9 2.81 -6.71 13.39
C TYR A 9 3.62 -5.44 13.38
N LEU A 10 2.95 -4.31 13.43
CA LEU A 10 3.56 -3.03 13.70
C LEU A 10 3.40 -2.76 15.21
N ARG A 11 4.49 -2.71 15.95
CA ARG A 11 4.48 -2.47 17.40
C ARG A 11 4.32 -0.99 17.73
N GLU A 12 4.65 -0.13 16.79
CA GLU A 12 4.54 1.32 16.93
C GLU A 12 3.16 1.75 16.44
N ASN A 13 2.74 2.98 16.78
CA ASN A 13 1.48 3.52 16.29
C ASN A 13 1.50 3.69 14.78
N TYR A 14 2.63 4.15 14.25
CA TYR A 14 2.85 4.29 12.81
C TYR A 14 4.35 4.28 12.52
N ARG A 15 4.67 4.11 11.24
CA ARG A 15 6.05 4.22 10.74
C ARG A 15 6.02 4.75 9.31
N LEU A 16 6.90 5.71 9.03
CA LEU A 16 6.98 6.35 7.72
C LEU A 16 8.32 6.01 7.05
N PHE A 17 8.25 5.64 5.78
CA PHE A 17 9.43 5.29 4.99
C PHE A 17 9.48 6.10 3.72
N HIS A 18 10.70 6.39 3.27
CA HIS A 18 11.00 6.87 1.93
C HIS A 18 11.98 5.87 1.31
N SER A 19 11.60 5.23 0.22
CA SER A 19 12.37 4.14 -0.38
C SER A 19 12.58 4.38 -1.87
N THR A 20 13.74 3.94 -2.37
CA THR A 20 14.11 4.04 -3.78
C THR A 20 14.74 2.73 -4.22
N ASP A 21 14.23 2.17 -5.31
CA ASP A 21 14.74 0.93 -5.89
C ASP A 21 15.01 1.09 -7.38
N HIS A 22 16.07 0.43 -7.86
CA HIS A 22 16.60 0.61 -9.21
C HIS A 22 16.58 -0.66 -10.05
N ARG A 23 16.03 -1.76 -9.57
CA ARG A 23 16.06 -3.04 -10.26
C ARG A 23 14.72 -3.74 -10.17
N ASP A 24 14.51 -4.67 -11.09
CA ASP A 24 13.32 -5.50 -11.09
C ASP A 24 13.18 -6.22 -9.76
N MET A 25 12.01 -6.15 -9.18
CA MET A 25 11.67 -6.84 -7.95
C MET A 25 10.28 -7.43 -8.06
N ASP A 26 10.16 -8.66 -7.59
CA ASP A 26 8.89 -9.37 -7.51
C ASP A 26 8.74 -9.85 -6.07
N PHE A 27 7.98 -9.11 -5.30
CA PHE A 27 7.77 -9.45 -3.90
C PHE A 27 6.74 -10.57 -3.79
N GLN A 28 7.03 -11.52 -2.90
CA GLN A 28 6.08 -12.59 -2.63
C GLN A 28 4.75 -12.03 -2.11
N THR A 29 3.68 -12.76 -2.42
CA THR A 29 2.36 -12.45 -1.90
C THR A 29 2.38 -12.50 -0.38
N HIS A 30 1.91 -11.43 0.26
CA HIS A 30 1.95 -11.29 1.71
C HIS A 30 0.78 -10.45 2.23
N SER A 31 0.66 -10.41 3.55
CA SER A 31 -0.29 -9.55 4.26
C SER A 31 0.37 -8.94 5.49
N HIS A 32 -0.27 -7.92 6.06
CA HIS A 32 0.17 -7.26 7.29
C HIS A 32 -1.00 -7.09 8.25
N ASP A 33 -0.67 -7.02 9.55
CA ASP A 33 -1.66 -6.74 10.60
C ASP A 33 -1.74 -5.23 10.91
N PHE A 34 -1.49 -4.41 9.90
CA PHE A 34 -1.59 -2.95 9.96
C PHE A 34 -1.97 -2.42 8.57
N HIS A 35 -2.46 -1.19 8.52
CA HIS A 35 -2.75 -0.51 7.26
C HIS A 35 -1.47 0.05 6.65
N LYS A 36 -1.45 0.11 5.33
CA LYS A 36 -0.34 0.67 4.57
C LYS A 36 -0.88 1.66 3.55
N VAL A 37 -0.20 2.79 3.40
CA VAL A 37 -0.49 3.78 2.36
C VAL A 37 0.77 3.94 1.53
N VAL A 38 0.65 3.83 0.22
CA VAL A 38 1.76 3.98 -0.70
C VAL A 38 1.52 5.22 -1.56
N LEU A 39 2.46 6.17 -1.50
CA LEU A 39 2.50 7.30 -2.42
C LEU A 39 3.63 7.06 -3.41
N CYS A 40 3.29 6.83 -4.66
CA CYS A 40 4.29 6.66 -5.72
C CYS A 40 4.81 8.03 -6.15
N LEU A 41 6.13 8.23 -6.10
CA LEU A 41 6.76 9.48 -6.51
C LEU A 41 7.34 9.40 -7.90
N SER A 42 7.87 8.23 -8.28
CA SER A 42 8.40 8.00 -9.62
C SER A 42 8.38 6.52 -9.95
N GLY A 43 8.50 6.21 -11.22
CA GLY A 43 8.48 4.84 -11.72
C GLY A 43 7.07 4.32 -11.90
N GLN A 44 6.99 3.02 -12.23
CA GLN A 44 5.73 2.32 -12.41
C GLN A 44 5.79 1.01 -11.65
N VAL A 45 4.73 0.73 -10.90
CA VAL A 45 4.63 -0.50 -10.13
C VAL A 45 3.23 -1.08 -10.28
N THR A 46 3.17 -2.41 -10.36
CA THR A 46 1.90 -3.14 -10.38
C THR A 46 1.66 -3.73 -9.01
N TYR A 47 0.51 -3.42 -8.42
CA TYR A 47 0.03 -4.04 -7.19
C TYR A 47 -1.12 -4.96 -7.52
N ILE A 48 -1.07 -6.18 -6.98
CA ILE A 48 -2.18 -7.12 -7.06
C ILE A 48 -2.67 -7.32 -5.62
N MET A 49 -3.91 -6.95 -5.36
CA MET A 49 -4.46 -6.99 -4.01
C MET A 49 -5.87 -7.56 -4.04
N GLU A 50 -6.07 -8.69 -3.32
CA GLU A 50 -7.36 -9.38 -3.25
C GLU A 50 -7.99 -9.56 -4.64
N GLY A 51 -7.17 -9.97 -5.62
CA GLY A 51 -7.63 -10.24 -6.98
C GLY A 51 -7.78 -9.01 -7.88
N THR A 52 -7.55 -7.81 -7.36
CA THR A 52 -7.60 -6.58 -8.14
C THR A 52 -6.20 -6.11 -8.48
N THR A 53 -5.96 -5.76 -9.75
CA THR A 53 -4.67 -5.27 -10.23
C THR A 53 -4.70 -3.76 -10.34
N TYR A 54 -3.69 -3.11 -9.75
CA TYR A 54 -3.52 -1.66 -9.77
C TYR A 54 -2.20 -1.34 -10.47
N TYR A 55 -2.24 -0.42 -11.43
CA TYR A 55 -1.05 0.07 -12.13
C TYR A 55 -0.75 1.47 -11.60
N LEU A 56 0.20 1.56 -10.67
CA LEU A 56 0.57 2.83 -10.06
C LEU A 56 1.57 3.58 -10.91
N ARG A 57 1.38 4.89 -10.98
CA ARG A 57 2.30 5.85 -11.58
C ARG A 57 2.53 7.00 -10.60
N ALA A 58 3.42 7.93 -10.98
CA ALA A 58 3.76 9.06 -10.11
C ALA A 58 2.51 9.79 -9.60
N TRP A 59 2.51 10.06 -8.30
CA TRP A 59 1.49 10.76 -7.53
C TRP A 59 0.23 9.95 -7.25
N ASP A 60 0.18 8.70 -7.67
CA ASP A 60 -0.90 7.80 -7.23
C ASP A 60 -0.71 7.44 -5.76
N VAL A 61 -1.84 7.35 -5.05
CA VAL A 61 -1.90 6.89 -3.65
C VAL A 61 -2.70 5.60 -3.61
N LEU A 62 -2.10 4.55 -3.06
CA LEU A 62 -2.77 3.27 -2.86
C LEU A 62 -2.96 3.00 -1.38
N LEU A 63 -4.20 2.71 -1.00
CA LEU A 63 -4.52 2.20 0.34
C LEU A 63 -4.43 0.68 0.34
N VAL A 64 -3.66 0.14 1.27
CA VAL A 64 -3.55 -1.31 1.49
C VAL A 64 -4.08 -1.58 2.90
N PRO A 65 -5.38 -1.89 3.04
CA PRO A 65 -5.96 -2.17 4.35
C PRO A 65 -5.30 -3.37 5.03
N GLU A 66 -5.36 -3.40 6.35
CA GLU A 66 -4.83 -4.53 7.12
C GLU A 66 -5.44 -5.85 6.65
N HIS A 67 -4.66 -6.92 6.73
CA HIS A 67 -5.03 -8.29 6.38
C HIS A 67 -5.30 -8.54 4.90
N GLN A 68 -5.24 -7.51 4.05
CA GLN A 68 -5.42 -7.69 2.60
C GLN A 68 -4.20 -8.38 2.01
N ILE A 69 -4.44 -9.43 1.23
CA ILE A 69 -3.38 -10.18 0.56
C ILE A 69 -2.93 -9.39 -0.67
N HIS A 70 -1.64 -9.09 -0.75
CA HIS A 70 -1.12 -8.25 -1.84
C HIS A 70 0.28 -8.65 -2.27
N GLN A 71 0.64 -8.23 -3.47
CA GLN A 71 1.94 -8.42 -4.08
C GLN A 71 2.28 -7.18 -4.92
N SER A 72 3.54 -6.78 -4.95
CA SER A 72 3.99 -5.68 -5.81
C SER A 72 5.08 -6.17 -6.76
N ILE A 73 5.02 -5.68 -7.99
CA ILE A 73 5.96 -6.02 -9.06
C ILE A 73 6.35 -4.72 -9.76
N PHE A 74 7.64 -4.48 -9.97
CA PHE A 74 8.07 -3.32 -10.73
C PHE A 74 9.27 -3.64 -11.62
N SER A 75 9.44 -2.83 -12.68
CA SER A 75 10.49 -2.98 -13.66
C SER A 75 11.69 -2.09 -13.32
N SER A 76 12.90 -2.58 -13.63
CA SER A 76 14.13 -1.82 -13.48
C SER A 76 14.28 -0.68 -14.49
N ALA A 77 13.38 -0.57 -15.48
CA ALA A 77 13.45 0.47 -16.51
C ALA A 77 13.42 1.87 -15.93
N GLU A 78 12.75 2.06 -14.79
CA GLU A 78 12.65 3.34 -14.11
C GLU A 78 12.92 3.17 -12.63
N VAL A 79 13.40 4.25 -12.01
CA VAL A 79 13.58 4.29 -10.56
C VAL A 79 12.20 4.31 -9.91
N TYR A 80 11.94 3.35 -9.03
CA TYR A 80 10.74 3.33 -8.22
C TYR A 80 11.01 4.00 -6.88
N GLU A 81 10.52 5.23 -6.75
CA GLU A 81 10.60 6.02 -5.53
C GLU A 81 9.21 6.17 -4.94
N ARG A 82 9.10 5.95 -3.63
CA ARG A 82 7.80 6.02 -2.94
C ARG A 82 7.97 6.43 -1.48
N ILE A 83 6.90 6.98 -0.97
CA ILE A 83 6.71 7.20 0.47
C ILE A 83 5.67 6.17 0.93
N VAL A 84 5.96 5.48 2.02
CA VAL A 84 5.09 4.43 2.57
C VAL A 84 4.80 4.75 4.03
N LEU A 85 3.52 4.77 4.38
CA LEU A 85 3.06 4.90 5.76
C LEU A 85 2.48 3.57 6.22
N TRP A 86 3.00 3.05 7.32
CA TRP A 86 2.38 1.95 8.08
C TRP A 86 1.67 2.55 9.28
N ILE A 87 0.42 2.15 9.52
CA ILE A 87 -0.35 2.69 10.64
C ILE A 87 -1.24 1.60 11.23
N ASN A 88 -1.21 1.48 12.56
CA ASN A 88 -2.06 0.54 13.26
C ASN A 88 -3.51 1.03 13.27
N ASP A 89 -4.43 0.10 13.01
CA ASP A 89 -5.86 0.39 13.02
C ASP A 89 -6.34 0.91 14.36
N SER A 90 -5.82 0.35 15.45
CA SER A 90 -6.19 0.80 16.81
C SER A 90 -5.81 2.26 17.05
N PHE A 91 -4.63 2.67 16.60
CA PHE A 91 -4.21 4.06 16.70
C PHE A 91 -5.08 4.97 15.84
N LEU A 92 -5.37 4.55 14.61
CA LEU A 92 -6.20 5.31 13.68
C LEU A 92 -7.62 5.52 14.23
N ARG A 93 -8.21 4.46 14.81
CA ARG A 93 -9.56 4.54 15.39
C ARG A 93 -9.60 5.43 16.61
N ARG A 94 -8.54 5.41 17.41
CA ARG A 94 -8.51 6.14 18.70
C ARG A 94 -8.20 7.63 18.53
N PHE A 95 -7.29 7.98 17.63
CA PHE A 95 -6.76 9.34 17.49
C PHE A 95 -7.00 9.97 16.13
N GLY A 96 -7.39 9.19 15.13
CA GLY A 96 -7.65 9.71 13.78
C GLY A 96 -9.05 10.24 13.64
N GLU A 97 -9.26 11.02 12.57
CA GLU A 97 -10.61 11.43 12.17
C GLU A 97 -11.39 10.21 11.70
N PRO A 98 -12.69 10.08 12.02
CA PRO A 98 -13.51 8.96 11.57
C PRO A 98 -13.46 8.74 10.06
N ALA A 99 -13.34 9.81 9.27
CA ALA A 99 -13.25 9.73 7.82
C ALA A 99 -12.02 8.93 7.36
N LEU A 100 -10.90 8.99 8.09
CA LEU A 100 -9.70 8.24 7.74
C LEU A 100 -9.90 6.74 7.95
N THR A 101 -10.53 6.35 9.05
CA THR A 101 -10.87 4.95 9.29
C THR A 101 -11.82 4.44 8.21
N GLU A 102 -12.78 5.25 7.82
CA GLU A 102 -13.76 4.89 6.81
C GLU A 102 -13.14 4.72 5.42
N LEU A 103 -12.07 5.46 5.11
CA LEU A 103 -11.36 5.28 3.84
C LEU A 103 -10.88 3.84 3.67
N PHE A 104 -10.28 3.24 4.71
CA PHE A 104 -9.82 1.86 4.66
C PHE A 104 -10.98 0.87 4.58
N SER A 105 -12.01 1.09 5.38
CA SER A 105 -13.21 0.23 5.34
C SER A 105 -13.88 0.27 3.96
N SER A 106 -13.99 1.45 3.37
CA SER A 106 -14.56 1.64 2.06
C SER A 106 -13.72 0.96 0.98
N ALA A 107 -12.39 1.04 1.09
CA ALA A 107 -11.49 0.38 0.15
C ALA A 107 -11.67 -1.14 0.17
N VAL A 108 -11.87 -1.74 1.35
CA VAL A 108 -12.17 -3.16 1.49
C VAL A 108 -13.50 -3.51 0.84
N GLN A 109 -14.56 -2.77 1.17
CA GLN A 109 -15.91 -3.05 0.68
C GLN A 109 -16.03 -2.90 -0.83
N ARG A 110 -15.37 -1.90 -1.41
CA ARG A 110 -15.44 -1.60 -2.83
C ARG A 110 -14.40 -2.36 -3.65
N HIS A 111 -13.47 -3.05 -3.01
CA HIS A 111 -12.31 -3.67 -3.66
C HIS A 111 -11.55 -2.67 -4.52
N PHE A 112 -11.42 -1.44 -4.02
CA PHE A 112 -10.73 -0.36 -4.74
C PHE A 112 -10.16 0.66 -3.78
N GLY A 113 -8.83 0.83 -3.80
CA GLY A 113 -8.13 1.74 -2.89
C GLY A 113 -7.15 2.69 -3.58
N LEU A 114 -7.30 2.89 -4.90
CA LEU A 114 -6.41 3.78 -5.65
C LEU A 114 -6.99 5.18 -5.76
N PHE A 115 -6.16 6.17 -5.44
CA PHE A 115 -6.50 7.58 -5.58
C PHE A 115 -5.48 8.22 -6.52
N ARG A 116 -5.98 8.92 -7.54
CA ARG A 116 -5.14 9.59 -8.54
C ARG A 116 -5.48 11.06 -8.53
N PRO A 117 -4.65 11.91 -7.90
CA PRO A 117 -4.96 13.34 -7.81
C PRO A 117 -4.88 14.00 -9.19
N ASP A 118 -5.69 15.06 -9.36
CA ASP A 118 -5.64 15.93 -10.51
C ASP A 118 -4.64 17.05 -10.20
N LEU A 119 -3.50 17.02 -10.88
CA LEU A 119 -2.38 17.93 -10.61
C LEU A 119 -2.35 19.11 -11.59
N ARG A 120 -3.50 19.60 -11.99
CA ARG A 120 -3.55 20.78 -12.88
C ARG A 120 -2.95 22.01 -12.25
#